data_f93d55a561a1db7791f906c46875369b
#
_entry.id   f93d55a561a1db7791f906c46875369b
#
_cell.length_a   1.000
_cell.length_b   1.000
_cell.length_c   1.000
_cell.angle_alpha   90.00
_cell.angle_beta   90.00
_cell.angle_gamma   90.00
#
_symmetry.space_group_name_H-M   'P 1'
#
loop_
_entity.id
_entity.type
_entity.pdbx_description
1 polymer ?
#
loop_
_entity_poly.entity_id
_entity_poly.type
_entity_poly.pdbx_seq_one_letter_code
_entity_poly.pdbx_strand_id
1 'polypeptide(L)'
;MSVIFRLCIALCVLYVAVLALLYFFQERLIFFPSKLESNHDFIFDRPFEEIRLDADGTWISGLKFLAQSRDGGQIYGDARDGNGERKAKNGAAIFFHGNAGNLQGWGKYARHFTDLGYDFYLFDYRGYGKSGGEIGSQERLYADADAMMQWVLRDCDAGEIAVVGHSLGSGLAARAAQKYGAKRLILIAPYFSLEELAREKMPFVPKFLIKYKIPTFEFVGGFSGPVTIFHGEHDELIGVDNSRRLLKFLKSGDKIYELNAGHNDILGLSELWEKLAQRLSE
;
A
#
# COMPACT_ATOMS: atom_id res chain seq x y z
N MET A 1 9.47 35.82 40.44
CA MET A 1 8.69 34.78 39.75
C MET A 1 8.60 33.56 40.64
N SER A 2 7.38 33.04 40.88
CA SER A 2 7.20 31.87 41.79
C SER A 2 7.82 30.61 41.13
N VAL A 3 8.21 29.65 41.97
CA VAL A 3 8.76 28.33 41.48
C VAL A 3 7.77 27.67 40.53
N ILE A 4 6.46 27.72 40.85
CA ILE A 4 5.38 27.19 40.03
C ILE A 4 5.39 27.80 38.61
N PHE A 5 5.55 29.13 38.50
CA PHE A 5 5.57 29.83 37.23
C PHE A 5 6.76 29.39 36.35
N ARG A 6 7.95 29.24 36.96
CA ARG A 6 9.14 28.72 36.23
C ARG A 6 8.94 27.28 35.77
N LEU A 7 8.30 26.43 36.60
CA LEU A 7 7.99 25.07 36.24
C LEU A 7 7.00 24.99 35.09
N CYS A 8 5.95 25.81 35.07
CA CYS A 8 4.99 25.87 33.96
C CYS A 8 5.68 26.30 32.65
N ILE A 9 6.57 27.31 32.69
CA ILE A 9 7.33 27.71 31.52
C ILE A 9 8.19 26.55 31.00
N ALA A 10 8.92 25.87 31.91
CA ALA A 10 9.76 24.74 31.52
C ALA A 10 8.96 23.62 30.87
N LEU A 11 7.78 23.27 31.38
CA LEU A 11 6.88 22.28 30.78
C LEU A 11 6.34 22.71 29.43
N CYS A 12 5.98 23.98 29.25
CA CYS A 12 5.55 24.52 27.96
C CYS A 12 6.68 24.45 26.92
N VAL A 13 7.89 24.84 27.31
CA VAL A 13 9.08 24.77 26.41
C VAL A 13 9.37 23.33 26.03
N LEU A 14 9.33 22.40 26.98
CA LEU A 14 9.51 20.97 26.72
C LEU A 14 8.44 20.44 25.76
N TYR A 15 7.17 20.76 25.97
CA TYR A 15 6.08 20.35 25.09
C TYR A 15 6.28 20.87 23.66
N VAL A 16 6.61 22.15 23.50
CA VAL A 16 6.89 22.73 22.17
C VAL A 16 8.10 22.06 21.52
N ALA A 17 9.16 21.76 22.28
CA ALA A 17 10.32 21.04 21.76
C ALA A 17 9.96 19.63 21.28
N VAL A 18 9.15 18.89 22.05
CA VAL A 18 8.64 17.57 21.65
C VAL A 18 7.81 17.66 20.37
N LEU A 19 6.90 18.64 20.27
CA LEU A 19 6.10 18.83 19.06
C LEU A 19 6.97 19.18 17.84
N ALA A 20 8.00 20.00 18.02
CA ALA A 20 8.95 20.32 16.94
C ALA A 20 9.72 19.06 16.49
N LEU A 21 10.22 18.26 17.43
CA LEU A 21 10.88 16.98 17.09
C LEU A 21 9.93 16.05 16.32
N LEU A 22 8.70 15.88 16.80
CA LEU A 22 7.70 15.05 16.10
C LEU A 22 7.40 15.60 14.71
N TYR A 23 7.28 16.91 14.55
CA TYR A 23 7.04 17.53 13.24
C TYR A 23 8.16 17.27 12.23
N PHE A 24 9.42 17.41 12.64
CA PHE A 24 10.56 17.22 11.74
C PHE A 24 10.89 15.76 11.49
N PHE A 25 10.64 14.89 12.45
CA PHE A 25 11.03 13.48 12.38
C PHE A 25 9.87 12.50 12.19
N GLN A 26 8.63 12.96 11.91
CA GLN A 26 7.48 12.08 11.77
C GLN A 26 7.64 11.03 10.67
N GLU A 27 8.39 11.30 9.61
CA GLU A 27 8.67 10.31 8.57
C GLU A 27 9.40 9.08 9.12
N ARG A 28 10.32 9.26 10.06
CA ARG A 28 11.02 8.14 10.73
C ARG A 28 10.13 7.31 11.64
N LEU A 29 8.95 7.83 12.01
CA LEU A 29 7.94 7.11 12.80
C LEU A 29 6.94 6.38 11.91
N ILE A 30 6.84 6.77 10.65
CA ILE A 30 5.86 6.22 9.69
C ILE A 30 6.55 5.22 8.74
N PHE A 31 7.72 5.54 8.21
CA PHE A 31 8.39 4.81 7.16
C PHE A 31 9.66 4.13 7.66
N PHE A 32 9.77 2.83 7.43
CA PHE A 32 10.89 1.98 7.88
C PHE A 32 11.55 1.28 6.67
N PRO A 33 12.20 2.05 5.78
CA PRO A 33 12.81 1.48 4.59
C PRO A 33 14.00 0.59 4.92
N SER A 34 14.09 -0.56 4.25
CA SER A 34 15.31 -1.36 4.18
C SER A 34 15.97 -1.14 2.83
N LYS A 35 17.13 -0.46 2.82
CA LYS A 35 17.88 -0.20 1.60
C LYS A 35 18.50 -1.47 1.02
N LEU A 36 18.61 -1.50 -0.30
CA LEU A 36 19.36 -2.50 -1.05
C LEU A 36 20.42 -1.78 -1.89
N GLU A 37 21.52 -2.44 -2.13
CA GLU A 37 22.53 -1.99 -3.08
C GLU A 37 21.95 -1.97 -4.49
N SER A 38 22.39 -1.03 -5.33
CA SER A 38 21.88 -0.89 -6.69
C SER A 38 22.08 -2.12 -7.57
N ASN A 39 23.10 -2.93 -7.26
CA ASN A 39 23.43 -4.19 -7.93
C ASN A 39 22.89 -5.43 -7.22
N HIS A 40 21.99 -5.27 -6.24
CA HIS A 40 21.36 -6.40 -5.58
C HIS A 40 20.60 -7.27 -6.59
N ASP A 41 20.90 -8.57 -6.63
CA ASP A 41 20.16 -9.54 -7.42
C ASP A 41 18.95 -10.04 -6.62
N PHE A 42 17.74 -9.78 -7.13
CA PHE A 42 16.54 -10.33 -6.52
C PHE A 42 16.45 -11.85 -6.74
N ILE A 43 16.02 -12.57 -5.72
CA ILE A 43 15.87 -14.03 -5.78
C ILE A 43 14.43 -14.40 -5.46
N PHE A 44 13.72 -14.95 -6.45
CA PHE A 44 12.37 -15.46 -6.32
C PHE A 44 12.21 -16.81 -7.05
N ASP A 45 11.19 -17.56 -6.66
CA ASP A 45 10.84 -18.85 -7.27
C ASP A 45 10.03 -18.71 -8.58
N ARG A 46 9.82 -17.46 -9.04
CA ARG A 46 9.04 -17.13 -10.22
C ARG A 46 9.78 -16.17 -11.15
N PRO A 47 9.55 -16.27 -12.47
CA PRO A 47 10.07 -15.31 -13.42
C PRO A 47 9.57 -13.91 -13.11
N PHE A 48 10.45 -12.95 -13.17
CA PHE A 48 10.15 -11.54 -12.99
C PHE A 48 11.04 -10.67 -13.89
N GLU A 49 10.58 -9.44 -14.07
CA GLU A 49 11.32 -8.38 -14.77
C GLU A 49 11.53 -7.23 -13.76
N GLU A 50 12.75 -6.68 -13.74
CA GLU A 50 13.03 -5.48 -12.97
C GLU A 50 12.54 -4.24 -13.73
N ILE A 51 11.82 -3.36 -13.04
CA ILE A 51 11.33 -2.10 -13.54
C ILE A 51 12.15 -0.97 -12.94
N ARG A 52 12.55 -0.03 -13.79
CA ARG A 52 13.09 1.26 -13.39
C ARG A 52 12.18 2.36 -13.91
N LEU A 53 11.48 3.00 -12.99
CA LEU A 53 10.50 4.03 -13.26
C LEU A 53 11.06 5.40 -12.87
N ASP A 54 11.09 6.36 -13.80
CA ASP A 54 11.43 7.74 -13.48
C ASP A 54 10.26 8.43 -12.76
N ALA A 55 10.56 9.07 -11.63
CA ALA A 55 9.58 9.72 -10.78
C ALA A 55 10.15 11.04 -10.22
N ASP A 56 9.82 12.15 -10.84
CA ASP A 56 10.12 13.51 -10.39
C ASP A 56 11.52 13.67 -9.77
N GLY A 57 12.56 13.58 -10.62
CA GLY A 57 13.96 13.77 -10.26
C GLY A 57 14.63 12.61 -9.53
N THR A 58 13.97 11.47 -9.42
CA THR A 58 14.52 10.22 -8.91
C THR A 58 13.98 9.03 -9.70
N TRP A 59 14.37 7.84 -9.32
CA TRP A 59 13.84 6.61 -9.90
C TRP A 59 13.27 5.69 -8.83
N ILE A 60 12.27 4.95 -9.21
CA ILE A 60 11.53 3.98 -8.41
C ILE A 60 11.86 2.60 -8.96
N SER A 61 12.27 1.69 -8.08
CA SER A 61 12.48 0.29 -8.37
C SER A 61 11.16 -0.47 -8.31
N GLY A 62 10.91 -1.32 -9.27
CA GLY A 62 9.74 -2.18 -9.32
C GLY A 62 10.07 -3.58 -9.82
N LEU A 63 9.12 -4.48 -9.65
CA LEU A 63 9.14 -5.83 -10.18
C LEU A 63 7.81 -6.12 -10.88
N LYS A 64 7.88 -6.78 -12.03
CA LYS A 64 6.75 -7.39 -12.72
C LYS A 64 6.94 -8.90 -12.71
N PHE A 65 6.04 -9.61 -12.07
CA PHE A 65 5.97 -11.07 -12.13
C PHE A 65 4.92 -11.47 -13.13
N LEU A 66 5.28 -12.37 -14.05
CA LEU A 66 4.38 -12.79 -15.13
C LEU A 66 3.36 -13.82 -14.63
N ALA A 67 2.15 -13.72 -15.15
CA ALA A 67 1.08 -14.70 -14.92
C ALA A 67 1.55 -16.10 -15.32
N GLN A 68 1.46 -17.06 -14.40
CA GLN A 68 1.99 -18.40 -14.57
C GLN A 68 1.12 -19.42 -13.88
N SER A 69 0.83 -20.55 -14.56
CA SER A 69 0.15 -21.68 -13.94
C SER A 69 1.06 -22.42 -12.93
N ARG A 70 0.47 -23.22 -12.05
CA ARG A 70 1.20 -23.98 -11.03
C ARG A 70 2.22 -24.97 -11.60
N ASP A 71 2.02 -25.44 -12.83
CA ASP A 71 2.92 -26.32 -13.56
C ASP A 71 3.99 -25.57 -14.37
N GLY A 72 4.05 -24.23 -14.22
CA GLY A 72 5.06 -23.37 -14.83
C GLY A 72 4.71 -22.85 -16.22
N GLY A 73 3.54 -23.20 -16.77
CA GLY A 73 3.05 -22.63 -18.04
C GLY A 73 2.60 -21.19 -17.88
N GLN A 74 2.91 -20.32 -18.84
CA GLN A 74 2.40 -18.94 -18.81
C GLN A 74 0.90 -18.91 -19.13
N ILE A 75 0.15 -18.11 -18.37
CA ILE A 75 -1.30 -17.95 -18.51
C ILE A 75 -1.59 -16.65 -19.26
N TYR A 76 -1.71 -16.73 -20.57
CA TYR A 76 -2.06 -15.58 -21.39
C TYR A 76 -3.52 -15.63 -21.86
N GLY A 77 -4.11 -14.44 -22.04
CA GLY A 77 -5.34 -14.24 -22.79
C GLY A 77 -5.09 -14.14 -24.29
N ASP A 78 -6.16 -13.89 -25.04
CA ASP A 78 -6.08 -13.64 -26.48
C ASP A 78 -5.72 -12.18 -26.80
N ALA A 79 -5.90 -11.27 -25.83
CA ALA A 79 -5.58 -9.85 -25.97
C ALA A 79 -4.06 -9.61 -26.01
N ARG A 80 -3.65 -8.53 -26.68
CA ARG A 80 -2.25 -8.08 -26.74
C ARG A 80 -2.13 -6.70 -26.09
N ASP A 81 -0.97 -6.43 -25.49
CA ASP A 81 -0.61 -5.12 -24.96
C ASP A 81 -0.21 -4.12 -26.06
N GLY A 82 0.17 -2.89 -25.65
CA GLY A 82 0.62 -1.85 -26.57
C GLY A 82 1.91 -2.18 -27.33
N ASN A 83 2.67 -3.19 -26.89
CA ASN A 83 3.88 -3.69 -27.53
C ASN A 83 3.62 -4.91 -28.44
N GLY A 84 2.36 -5.38 -28.49
CA GLY A 84 1.95 -6.55 -29.27
C GLY A 84 2.19 -7.89 -28.58
N GLU A 85 2.59 -7.89 -27.30
CA GLU A 85 2.75 -9.11 -26.51
C GLU A 85 1.40 -9.57 -25.94
N ARG A 86 1.28 -10.87 -25.63
CA ARG A 86 0.05 -11.41 -25.04
C ARG A 86 -0.14 -10.92 -23.62
N LYS A 87 -1.31 -10.35 -23.34
CA LYS A 87 -1.70 -9.95 -21.98
C LYS A 87 -1.96 -11.17 -21.10
N ALA A 88 -1.72 -11.02 -19.78
CA ALA A 88 -2.17 -11.97 -18.79
C ALA A 88 -3.69 -12.17 -18.86
N LYS A 89 -4.16 -13.40 -18.63
CA LYS A 89 -5.57 -13.79 -18.81
C LYS A 89 -6.55 -12.93 -18.02
N ASN A 90 -6.20 -12.55 -16.80
CA ASN A 90 -7.07 -11.81 -15.88
C ASN A 90 -6.64 -10.34 -15.68
N GLY A 91 -5.65 -9.86 -16.46
CA GLY A 91 -5.14 -8.50 -16.37
C GLY A 91 -3.98 -8.37 -15.38
N ALA A 92 -3.92 -7.27 -14.66
CA ALA A 92 -2.83 -6.96 -13.74
C ALA A 92 -3.31 -6.81 -12.29
N ALA A 93 -2.42 -7.12 -11.34
CA ALA A 93 -2.57 -6.75 -9.94
C ALA A 93 -1.38 -5.86 -9.55
N ILE A 94 -1.64 -4.66 -9.01
CA ILE A 94 -0.62 -3.81 -8.42
C ILE A 94 -0.75 -3.82 -6.91
N PHE A 95 0.37 -4.03 -6.20
CA PHE A 95 0.40 -4.13 -4.75
C PHE A 95 1.19 -2.97 -4.13
N PHE A 96 0.49 -2.16 -3.34
CA PHE A 96 1.08 -1.13 -2.50
C PHE A 96 1.42 -1.73 -1.14
N HIS A 97 2.70 -1.91 -0.87
CA HIS A 97 3.18 -2.61 0.32
C HIS A 97 3.08 -1.77 1.62
N GLY A 98 3.30 -2.41 2.75
CA GLY A 98 3.32 -1.76 4.07
C GLY A 98 4.54 -0.87 4.28
N ASN A 99 4.65 -0.30 5.47
CA ASN A 99 5.62 0.74 5.82
C ASN A 99 7.06 0.25 6.04
N ALA A 100 7.34 -1.05 5.97
CA ALA A 100 8.67 -1.60 6.26
C ALA A 100 9.18 -2.52 5.14
N GLY A 101 10.49 -2.72 5.10
CA GLY A 101 11.13 -3.70 4.21
C GLY A 101 11.47 -3.13 2.83
N ASN A 102 11.40 -3.99 1.83
CA ASN A 102 11.69 -3.73 0.42
C ASN A 102 11.12 -4.85 -0.47
N LEU A 103 11.30 -4.74 -1.80
CA LEU A 103 10.79 -5.69 -2.80
C LEU A 103 11.23 -7.14 -2.57
N GLN A 104 12.47 -7.38 -2.05
CA GLN A 104 12.93 -8.75 -1.78
C GLN A 104 12.02 -9.47 -0.77
N GLY A 105 11.53 -8.74 0.24
CA GLY A 105 10.61 -9.28 1.24
C GLY A 105 9.16 -9.40 0.74
N TRP A 106 8.71 -8.43 -0.07
CA TRP A 106 7.32 -8.36 -0.53
C TRP A 106 7.04 -9.20 -1.76
N GLY A 107 8.02 -9.43 -2.63
CA GLY A 107 7.85 -10.23 -3.87
C GLY A 107 7.40 -11.67 -3.64
N LYS A 108 7.61 -12.23 -2.44
CA LYS A 108 7.14 -13.57 -2.07
C LYS A 108 5.62 -13.78 -2.19
N TYR A 109 4.85 -12.68 -2.20
CA TYR A 109 3.39 -12.73 -2.33
C TYR A 109 2.93 -12.79 -3.80
N ALA A 110 3.83 -12.65 -4.78
CA ALA A 110 3.50 -12.65 -6.19
C ALA A 110 2.72 -13.90 -6.63
N ARG A 111 3.07 -15.08 -6.09
CA ARG A 111 2.41 -16.35 -6.43
C ARG A 111 0.88 -16.34 -6.23
N HIS A 112 0.39 -15.58 -5.24
CA HIS A 112 -1.04 -15.52 -4.94
C HIS A 112 -1.84 -14.79 -6.03
N PHE A 113 -1.17 -14.05 -6.90
CA PHE A 113 -1.77 -13.35 -8.03
C PHE A 113 -1.43 -14.02 -9.36
N THR A 114 -0.16 -14.40 -9.54
CA THR A 114 0.29 -15.00 -10.79
C THR A 114 -0.35 -16.37 -11.05
N ASP A 115 -0.59 -17.18 -10.01
CA ASP A 115 -1.33 -18.47 -10.10
C ASP A 115 -2.79 -18.28 -10.52
N LEU A 116 -3.33 -17.08 -10.34
CA LEU A 116 -4.68 -16.69 -10.74
C LEU A 116 -4.74 -16.04 -12.12
N GLY A 117 -3.61 -15.97 -12.85
CA GLY A 117 -3.54 -15.40 -14.18
C GLY A 117 -3.47 -13.88 -14.24
N TYR A 118 -2.98 -13.24 -13.18
CA TYR A 118 -2.66 -11.82 -13.15
C TYR A 118 -1.16 -11.61 -13.28
N ASP A 119 -0.73 -10.66 -14.12
CA ASP A 119 0.60 -10.09 -13.98
C ASP A 119 0.64 -9.30 -12.67
N PHE A 120 1.68 -9.51 -11.86
CA PHE A 120 1.76 -8.88 -10.55
C PHE A 120 2.86 -7.84 -10.52
N TYR A 121 2.48 -6.59 -10.19
CA TYR A 121 3.36 -5.44 -10.10
C TYR A 121 3.56 -5.01 -8.66
N LEU A 122 4.81 -4.74 -8.33
CA LEU A 122 5.22 -4.31 -7.00
C LEU A 122 6.32 -3.25 -7.14
N PHE A 123 6.22 -2.15 -6.39
CA PHE A 123 7.18 -1.05 -6.44
C PHE A 123 7.62 -0.65 -5.03
N ASP A 124 8.93 -0.40 -4.87
CA ASP A 124 9.47 0.22 -3.66
C ASP A 124 9.20 1.73 -3.67
N TYR A 125 8.70 2.28 -2.56
CA TYR A 125 8.57 3.73 -2.43
C TYR A 125 9.94 4.41 -2.45
N ARG A 126 9.98 5.74 -2.66
CA ARG A 126 11.20 6.53 -2.51
C ARG A 126 11.91 6.18 -1.22
N GLY A 127 13.22 5.98 -1.29
CA GLY A 127 14.00 5.64 -0.11
C GLY A 127 13.97 4.17 0.30
N TYR A 128 13.12 3.33 -0.30
CA TYR A 128 13.07 1.89 -0.05
C TYR A 128 13.89 1.10 -1.08
N GLY A 129 14.42 -0.04 -0.66
CA GLY A 129 15.15 -0.98 -1.51
C GLY A 129 16.16 -0.31 -2.41
N LYS A 130 16.05 -0.55 -3.72
CA LYS A 130 16.86 0.09 -4.73
C LYS A 130 16.36 1.49 -5.12
N SER A 131 15.15 1.91 -4.74
CA SER A 131 14.61 3.22 -5.10
C SER A 131 15.45 4.37 -4.56
N GLY A 132 15.62 5.40 -5.38
CA GLY A 132 16.32 6.62 -5.02
C GLY A 132 15.47 7.59 -4.20
N GLY A 133 16.07 8.74 -3.84
CA GLY A 133 15.36 9.84 -3.19
C GLY A 133 14.89 9.57 -1.78
N GLU A 134 14.01 10.45 -1.31
CA GLU A 134 13.35 10.41 0.00
C GLU A 134 11.89 10.80 -0.17
N ILE A 135 10.99 10.29 0.69
CA ILE A 135 9.55 10.55 0.60
C ILE A 135 9.26 12.05 0.71
N GLY A 136 9.66 12.70 1.78
CA GLY A 136 9.64 14.15 1.96
C GLY A 136 8.26 14.78 2.09
N SER A 137 7.23 14.30 1.38
CA SER A 137 5.86 14.79 1.52
C SER A 137 4.82 13.77 1.05
N GLN A 138 3.57 13.98 1.46
CA GLN A 138 2.42 13.20 1.01
C GLN A 138 2.18 13.36 -0.51
N GLU A 139 2.38 14.56 -1.04
CA GLU A 139 2.20 14.88 -2.46
C GLU A 139 3.18 14.10 -3.33
N ARG A 140 4.45 13.98 -2.88
CA ARG A 140 5.45 13.14 -3.56
C ARG A 140 5.06 11.66 -3.52
N LEU A 141 4.60 11.17 -2.37
CA LEU A 141 4.14 9.78 -2.23
C LEU A 141 2.96 9.50 -3.17
N TYR A 142 2.05 10.46 -3.33
CA TYR A 142 0.95 10.38 -4.28
C TYR A 142 1.43 10.43 -5.74
N ALA A 143 2.39 11.30 -6.05
CA ALA A 143 2.97 11.37 -7.39
C ALA A 143 3.67 10.07 -7.79
N ASP A 144 4.37 9.44 -6.84
CA ASP A 144 4.98 8.13 -7.07
C ASP A 144 3.93 7.05 -7.31
N ALA A 145 2.87 7.00 -6.49
CA ALA A 145 1.76 6.08 -6.71
C ALA A 145 1.07 6.29 -8.08
N ASP A 146 0.95 7.54 -8.51
CA ASP A 146 0.44 7.88 -9.84
C ASP A 146 1.37 7.37 -10.96
N ALA A 147 2.68 7.56 -10.82
CA ALA A 147 3.67 7.08 -11.78
C ALA A 147 3.67 5.54 -11.86
N MET A 148 3.57 4.85 -10.71
CA MET A 148 3.43 3.38 -10.65
C MET A 148 2.17 2.91 -11.40
N MET A 149 1.02 3.54 -11.16
CA MET A 149 -0.22 3.21 -11.89
C MET A 149 -0.10 3.46 -13.38
N GLN A 150 0.46 4.61 -13.79
CA GLN A 150 0.68 4.93 -15.20
C GLN A 150 1.62 3.94 -15.88
N TRP A 151 2.59 3.38 -15.15
CA TRP A 151 3.44 2.32 -15.67
C TRP A 151 2.62 1.05 -15.98
N VAL A 152 1.79 0.59 -15.05
CA VAL A 152 0.95 -0.60 -15.23
C VAL A 152 -0.08 -0.39 -16.35
N LEU A 153 -0.62 0.83 -16.49
CA LEU A 153 -1.56 1.19 -17.56
C LEU A 153 -0.97 1.14 -18.98
N ARG A 154 0.35 0.95 -19.13
CA ARG A 154 0.99 0.69 -20.44
C ARG A 154 0.74 -0.74 -20.90
N ASP A 155 0.53 -1.66 -19.97
CA ASP A 155 0.38 -3.09 -20.25
C ASP A 155 -1.10 -3.52 -20.28
N CYS A 156 -2.02 -2.84 -19.59
CA CYS A 156 -3.45 -3.16 -19.56
C CYS A 156 -4.33 -1.96 -19.21
N ASP A 157 -5.62 -2.07 -19.52
CA ASP A 157 -6.60 -1.03 -19.18
C ASP A 157 -6.93 -0.99 -17.69
N ALA A 158 -7.33 0.18 -17.18
CA ALA A 158 -7.68 0.36 -15.77
C ALA A 158 -8.76 -0.64 -15.29
N GLY A 159 -9.76 -0.93 -16.15
CA GLY A 159 -10.81 -1.92 -15.89
C GLY A 159 -10.34 -3.37 -15.81
N GLU A 160 -9.04 -3.64 -16.02
CA GLU A 160 -8.41 -4.96 -15.89
C GLU A 160 -7.47 -5.01 -14.67
N ILE A 161 -7.27 -3.88 -13.95
CA ILE A 161 -6.33 -3.77 -12.84
C ILE A 161 -7.03 -4.03 -11.49
N ALA A 162 -6.54 -5.01 -10.74
CA ALA A 162 -6.82 -5.16 -9.31
C ALA A 162 -5.79 -4.35 -8.51
N VAL A 163 -6.23 -3.38 -7.74
CA VAL A 163 -5.36 -2.59 -6.86
C VAL A 163 -5.44 -3.14 -5.45
N VAL A 164 -4.29 -3.50 -4.89
CA VAL A 164 -4.17 -4.11 -3.57
C VAL A 164 -3.30 -3.22 -2.69
N GLY A 165 -3.71 -3.00 -1.44
CA GLY A 165 -2.91 -2.24 -0.48
C GLY A 165 -2.87 -2.90 0.88
N HIS A 166 -1.69 -2.99 1.48
CA HIS A 166 -1.48 -3.50 2.83
C HIS A 166 -1.02 -2.38 3.76
N SER A 167 -1.65 -2.28 4.94
CA SER A 167 -1.23 -1.34 5.99
C SER A 167 -1.06 0.09 5.44
N LEU A 168 0.15 0.68 5.51
CA LEU A 168 0.45 1.99 4.92
C LEU A 168 -0.02 2.10 3.47
N GLY A 169 0.21 1.06 2.66
CA GLY A 169 -0.16 1.03 1.25
C GLY A 169 -1.66 1.06 0.99
N SER A 170 -2.50 0.81 1.99
CA SER A 170 -3.97 0.76 1.82
C SER A 170 -4.56 2.09 1.37
N GLY A 171 -4.10 3.21 1.93
CA GLY A 171 -4.56 4.53 1.52
C GLY A 171 -4.08 4.93 0.12
N LEU A 172 -2.86 4.53 -0.26
CA LEU A 172 -2.34 4.75 -1.60
C LEU A 172 -3.09 3.92 -2.64
N ALA A 173 -3.36 2.65 -2.32
CA ALA A 173 -4.16 1.75 -3.14
C ALA A 173 -5.59 2.28 -3.35
N ALA A 174 -6.25 2.73 -2.28
CA ALA A 174 -7.59 3.30 -2.36
C ALA A 174 -7.64 4.55 -3.25
N ARG A 175 -6.66 5.46 -3.09
CA ARG A 175 -6.52 6.65 -3.94
C ARG A 175 -6.26 6.26 -5.40
N ALA A 176 -5.35 5.33 -5.64
CA ALA A 176 -5.01 4.89 -6.99
C ALA A 176 -6.23 4.23 -7.68
N ALA A 177 -6.93 3.34 -6.99
CA ALA A 177 -8.12 2.69 -7.51
C ALA A 177 -9.22 3.72 -7.88
N GLN A 178 -9.49 4.68 -7.00
CA GLN A 178 -10.46 5.75 -7.23
C GLN A 178 -10.06 6.62 -8.43
N LYS A 179 -8.82 7.11 -8.43
CA LYS A 179 -8.34 8.06 -9.45
C LYS A 179 -8.33 7.48 -10.85
N TYR A 180 -7.94 6.22 -10.98
CA TYR A 180 -7.75 5.57 -12.28
C TYR A 180 -8.92 4.68 -12.71
N GLY A 181 -9.94 4.50 -11.85
CA GLY A 181 -11.09 3.67 -12.17
C GLY A 181 -10.73 2.18 -12.32
N ALA A 182 -9.95 1.65 -11.37
CA ALA A 182 -9.50 0.27 -11.40
C ALA A 182 -10.68 -0.74 -11.36
N LYS A 183 -10.43 -1.97 -11.78
CA LYS A 183 -11.42 -3.06 -11.77
C LYS A 183 -11.95 -3.34 -10.38
N ARG A 184 -11.04 -3.38 -9.38
CA ARG A 184 -11.37 -3.65 -7.97
C ARG A 184 -10.31 -3.12 -7.02
N LEU A 185 -10.70 -2.95 -5.76
CA LEU A 185 -9.84 -2.54 -4.67
C LEU A 185 -9.84 -3.58 -3.56
N ILE A 186 -8.65 -4.01 -3.14
CA ILE A 186 -8.46 -4.94 -2.03
C ILE A 186 -7.58 -4.25 -0.99
N LEU A 187 -8.09 -4.15 0.23
CA LEU A 187 -7.38 -3.53 1.35
C LEU A 187 -7.12 -4.57 2.44
N ILE A 188 -5.89 -4.66 2.89
CA ILE A 188 -5.46 -5.58 3.95
C ILE A 188 -4.95 -4.75 5.12
N ALA A 189 -5.57 -4.89 6.30
CA ALA A 189 -5.30 -4.11 7.50
C ALA A 189 -5.30 -2.59 7.25
N PRO A 190 -6.35 -2.00 6.61
CA PRO A 190 -6.37 -0.59 6.30
C PRO A 190 -6.62 0.28 7.53
N TYR A 191 -6.07 1.50 7.51
CA TYR A 191 -6.47 2.57 8.41
C TYR A 191 -7.62 3.40 7.81
N PHE A 192 -8.44 3.99 8.67
CA PHE A 192 -9.52 4.90 8.26
C PHE A 192 -9.00 6.19 7.64
N SER A 193 -8.06 6.86 8.33
CA SER A 193 -7.16 7.87 7.79
C SER A 193 -5.84 7.83 8.54
N LEU A 194 -4.73 8.15 7.88
CA LEU A 194 -3.42 8.14 8.53
C LEU A 194 -3.31 9.26 9.58
N GLU A 195 -4.00 10.38 9.38
CA GLU A 195 -4.10 11.46 10.36
C GLU A 195 -4.78 10.98 11.65
N GLU A 196 -5.91 10.28 11.54
CA GLU A 196 -6.62 9.80 12.73
C GLU A 196 -5.85 8.70 13.44
N LEU A 197 -5.24 7.77 12.70
CA LEU A 197 -4.35 6.75 13.27
C LEU A 197 -3.19 7.39 14.05
N ALA A 198 -2.56 8.43 13.49
CA ALA A 198 -1.50 9.16 14.20
C ALA A 198 -2.01 9.81 15.48
N ARG A 199 -3.24 10.35 15.50
CA ARG A 199 -3.87 10.92 16.70
C ARG A 199 -4.29 9.87 17.73
N GLU A 200 -4.71 8.70 17.29
CA GLU A 200 -4.99 7.58 18.19
C GLU A 200 -3.72 7.17 18.96
N LYS A 201 -2.57 7.11 18.26
CA LYS A 201 -1.28 6.75 18.87
C LYS A 201 -0.63 7.90 19.66
N MET A 202 -0.88 9.15 19.28
CA MET A 202 -0.27 10.35 19.85
C MET A 202 -1.34 11.45 20.07
N PRO A 203 -2.27 11.28 21.02
CA PRO A 203 -3.42 12.20 21.19
C PRO A 203 -3.03 13.61 21.59
N PHE A 204 -1.80 13.82 22.09
CA PHE A 204 -1.26 15.12 22.49
C PHE A 204 -0.70 15.94 21.31
N VAL A 205 -0.61 15.36 20.09
CA VAL A 205 -0.12 16.05 18.90
C VAL A 205 -1.27 16.80 18.23
N PRO A 206 -1.18 18.13 18.05
CA PRO A 206 -2.19 18.88 17.31
C PRO A 206 -2.30 18.45 15.87
N LYS A 207 -3.53 18.35 15.36
CA LYS A 207 -3.88 17.90 14.00
C LYS A 207 -3.09 18.62 12.90
N PHE A 208 -2.87 19.94 13.02
CA PHE A 208 -2.18 20.75 12.02
C PHE A 208 -0.69 20.44 11.86
N LEU A 209 -0.09 19.71 12.81
CA LEU A 209 1.30 19.26 12.74
C LEU A 209 1.47 17.93 12.01
N ILE A 210 0.38 17.22 11.72
CA ILE A 210 0.43 15.94 11.00
C ILE A 210 0.52 16.21 9.51
N LYS A 211 1.65 15.83 8.88
CA LYS A 211 1.94 16.04 7.46
C LYS A 211 1.23 15.03 6.57
N TYR A 212 1.13 13.77 7.01
CA TYR A 212 0.56 12.66 6.24
C TYR A 212 -0.85 12.38 6.73
N LYS A 213 -1.85 12.84 5.96
CA LYS A 213 -3.27 12.72 6.35
C LYS A 213 -3.95 11.49 5.77
N ILE A 214 -3.65 11.18 4.53
CA ILE A 214 -4.15 10.08 3.69
C ILE A 214 -5.55 9.61 4.12
N PRO A 215 -6.63 10.25 3.64
CA PRO A 215 -8.00 9.96 4.05
C PRO A 215 -8.54 8.74 3.27
N THR A 216 -8.20 7.53 3.70
CA THR A 216 -8.60 6.28 3.03
C THR A 216 -10.12 6.20 2.85
N PHE A 217 -10.89 6.69 3.83
CA PHE A 217 -12.36 6.69 3.79
C PHE A 217 -12.94 7.52 2.63
N GLU A 218 -12.32 8.64 2.26
CA GLU A 218 -12.74 9.46 1.13
C GLU A 218 -12.52 8.72 -0.18
N PHE A 219 -11.37 8.06 -0.32
CA PHE A 219 -11.01 7.32 -1.52
C PHE A 219 -11.89 6.08 -1.70
N VAL A 220 -12.15 5.34 -0.61
CA VAL A 220 -13.07 4.19 -0.61
C VAL A 220 -14.49 4.64 -0.97
N GLY A 221 -14.97 5.73 -0.38
CA GLY A 221 -16.31 6.27 -0.67
C GLY A 221 -16.49 6.80 -2.09
N GLY A 222 -15.40 7.29 -2.70
CA GLY A 222 -15.41 7.79 -4.08
C GLY A 222 -15.08 6.72 -5.14
N PHE A 223 -14.70 5.51 -4.76
CA PHE A 223 -14.41 4.44 -5.71
C PHE A 223 -15.68 3.71 -6.14
N SER A 224 -15.89 3.60 -7.46
CA SER A 224 -17.11 2.99 -8.02
C SER A 224 -17.04 1.46 -8.14
N GLY A 225 -15.85 0.88 -8.26
CA GLY A 225 -15.64 -0.57 -8.37
C GLY A 225 -15.85 -1.30 -7.03
N PRO A 226 -15.83 -2.65 -7.04
CA PRO A 226 -15.99 -3.47 -5.84
C PRO A 226 -14.80 -3.32 -4.89
N VAL A 227 -15.10 -3.23 -3.58
CA VAL A 227 -14.12 -3.14 -2.49
C VAL A 227 -14.15 -4.42 -1.65
N THR A 228 -12.98 -4.93 -1.31
CA THR A 228 -12.83 -6.01 -0.34
C THR A 228 -11.83 -5.60 0.72
N ILE A 229 -12.20 -5.76 1.98
CA ILE A 229 -11.35 -5.44 3.13
C ILE A 229 -11.07 -6.73 3.90
N PHE A 230 -9.80 -6.94 4.26
CA PHE A 230 -9.35 -7.97 5.19
C PHE A 230 -8.71 -7.30 6.40
N HIS A 231 -9.08 -7.70 7.62
CA HIS A 231 -8.47 -7.15 8.83
C HIS A 231 -8.31 -8.22 9.90
N GLY A 232 -7.20 -8.17 10.63
CA GLY A 232 -6.97 -9.03 11.78
C GLY A 232 -7.76 -8.55 13.00
N GLU A 233 -8.52 -9.42 13.64
CA GLU A 233 -9.30 -9.11 14.85
C GLU A 233 -8.42 -8.63 16.02
N HIS A 234 -7.15 -9.09 16.03
CA HIS A 234 -6.17 -8.83 17.07
C HIS A 234 -5.07 -7.86 16.62
N ASP A 235 -5.37 -7.03 15.60
CA ASP A 235 -4.42 -6.03 15.11
C ASP A 235 -4.23 -4.92 16.14
N GLU A 236 -3.06 -4.91 16.80
CA GLU A 236 -2.70 -3.91 17.82
C GLU A 236 -2.09 -2.64 17.21
N LEU A 237 -1.65 -2.71 15.96
CA LEU A 237 -1.04 -1.56 15.27
C LEU A 237 -2.11 -0.67 14.65
N ILE A 238 -2.98 -1.26 13.84
CA ILE A 238 -4.14 -0.60 13.24
C ILE A 238 -5.38 -1.38 13.71
N GLY A 239 -6.03 -0.92 14.77
CA GLY A 239 -7.17 -1.64 15.33
C GLY A 239 -8.27 -1.89 14.29
N VAL A 240 -8.91 -3.07 14.35
CA VAL A 240 -9.97 -3.51 13.42
C VAL A 240 -11.13 -2.51 13.27
N ASP A 241 -11.34 -1.65 14.25
CA ASP A 241 -12.34 -0.58 14.20
C ASP A 241 -12.08 0.43 13.08
N ASN A 242 -10.85 0.58 12.61
CA ASN A 242 -10.56 1.37 11.41
C ASN A 242 -11.30 0.80 10.19
N SER A 243 -11.28 -0.51 10.00
CA SER A 243 -12.05 -1.17 8.93
C SER A 243 -13.54 -1.14 9.16
N ARG A 244 -14.02 -1.33 10.39
CA ARG A 244 -15.44 -1.24 10.72
C ARG A 244 -16.02 0.14 10.44
N ARG A 245 -15.25 1.20 10.65
CA ARG A 245 -15.62 2.59 10.30
C ARG A 245 -15.74 2.79 8.80
N LEU A 246 -14.94 2.07 7.97
CA LEU A 246 -15.03 2.10 6.52
C LEU A 246 -16.34 1.49 5.99
N LEU A 247 -17.04 0.65 6.75
CA LEU A 247 -18.34 0.07 6.36
C LEU A 247 -19.36 1.12 5.89
N LYS A 248 -19.30 2.34 6.45
CA LYS A 248 -20.22 3.44 6.08
C LYS A 248 -20.02 3.94 4.64
N PHE A 249 -18.88 3.60 4.04
CA PHE A 249 -18.47 4.03 2.70
C PHE A 249 -18.52 2.87 1.69
N LEU A 250 -18.84 1.65 2.15
CA LEU A 250 -18.97 0.48 1.31
C LEU A 250 -20.34 0.42 0.64
N LYS A 251 -20.38 -0.19 -0.53
CA LYS A 251 -21.58 -0.38 -1.36
C LYS A 251 -22.12 -1.82 -1.25
N SER A 252 -23.33 -2.02 -1.77
CA SER A 252 -23.86 -3.38 -1.93
C SER A 252 -22.90 -4.23 -2.79
N GLY A 253 -22.52 -5.40 -2.27
CA GLY A 253 -21.55 -6.30 -2.91
C GLY A 253 -20.10 -6.17 -2.39
N ASP A 254 -19.74 -5.04 -1.77
CA ASP A 254 -18.47 -4.92 -1.06
C ASP A 254 -18.42 -5.87 0.14
N LYS A 255 -17.22 -6.29 0.53
CA LYS A 255 -17.03 -7.27 1.62
C LYS A 255 -15.97 -6.82 2.61
N ILE A 256 -16.20 -7.15 3.87
CA ILE A 256 -15.19 -7.12 4.92
C ILE A 256 -15.06 -8.51 5.52
N TYR A 257 -13.83 -8.93 5.73
CA TYR A 257 -13.46 -10.18 6.41
C TYR A 257 -12.59 -9.84 7.62
N GLU A 258 -13.10 -10.08 8.80
CA GLU A 258 -12.33 -10.04 10.03
C GLU A 258 -11.76 -11.44 10.26
N LEU A 259 -10.43 -11.54 10.43
CA LEU A 259 -9.69 -12.81 10.49
C LEU A 259 -8.98 -12.92 11.85
N ASN A 260 -8.87 -14.13 12.35
CA ASN A 260 -8.16 -14.40 13.61
C ASN A 260 -6.63 -14.22 13.45
N ALA A 261 -6.18 -12.99 13.40
CA ALA A 261 -4.78 -12.60 13.21
C ALA A 261 -4.46 -11.25 13.84
N GLY A 262 -3.16 -11.01 14.09
CA GLY A 262 -2.58 -9.69 14.35
C GLY A 262 -2.18 -8.97 13.05
N HIS A 263 -1.58 -7.79 13.17
CA HIS A 263 -1.17 -6.96 12.03
C HIS A 263 -0.17 -7.65 11.10
N ASN A 264 0.84 -8.29 11.69
CA ASN A 264 1.94 -8.90 10.94
C ASN A 264 1.65 -10.33 10.49
N ASP A 265 0.67 -10.99 11.10
CA ASP A 265 0.36 -12.42 10.88
C ASP A 265 -0.65 -12.60 9.76
N ILE A 266 -1.46 -11.60 9.48
CA ILE A 266 -2.58 -11.69 8.54
C ILE A 266 -2.16 -12.17 7.14
N LEU A 267 -1.00 -11.72 6.65
CA LEU A 267 -0.46 -12.15 5.35
C LEU A 267 0.07 -13.61 5.36
N GLY A 268 0.21 -14.21 6.53
CA GLY A 268 0.56 -15.62 6.70
C GLY A 268 -0.63 -16.58 6.67
N LEU A 269 -1.87 -16.05 6.74
CA LEU A 269 -3.07 -16.88 6.80
C LEU A 269 -3.48 -17.40 5.42
N SER A 270 -3.62 -18.72 5.28
CA SER A 270 -4.17 -19.34 4.06
C SER A 270 -5.58 -18.84 3.76
N GLU A 271 -6.40 -18.62 4.79
CA GLU A 271 -7.77 -18.13 4.68
C GLU A 271 -7.85 -16.77 3.98
N LEU A 272 -6.90 -15.85 4.26
CA LEU A 272 -6.82 -14.56 3.56
C LEU A 272 -6.71 -14.78 2.06
N TRP A 273 -5.73 -15.60 1.65
CA TRP A 273 -5.42 -15.80 0.23
C TRP A 273 -6.50 -16.59 -0.51
N GLU A 274 -7.17 -17.55 0.15
CA GLU A 274 -8.31 -18.27 -0.40
C GLU A 274 -9.49 -17.34 -0.67
N LYS A 275 -9.85 -16.49 0.31
CA LYS A 275 -10.92 -15.49 0.15
C LYS A 275 -10.55 -14.42 -0.88
N LEU A 276 -9.28 -13.98 -0.90
CA LEU A 276 -8.78 -13.02 -1.90
C LEU A 276 -8.89 -13.62 -3.30
N ALA A 277 -8.48 -14.88 -3.50
CA ALA A 277 -8.59 -15.58 -4.77
C ALA A 277 -10.06 -15.69 -5.24
N GLN A 278 -10.98 -16.01 -4.32
CA GLN A 278 -12.41 -16.02 -4.61
C GLN A 278 -12.88 -14.64 -5.11
N ARG A 279 -12.50 -13.58 -4.40
CA ARG A 279 -12.88 -12.18 -4.76
C ARG A 279 -12.26 -11.72 -6.07
N LEU A 280 -11.07 -12.20 -6.41
CA LEU A 280 -10.43 -11.90 -7.71
C LEU A 280 -11.10 -12.64 -8.88
N SER A 281 -11.78 -13.75 -8.63
CA SER A 281 -12.46 -14.59 -9.64
C SER A 281 -13.87 -14.10 -10.00
N GLU A 282 -14.46 -13.23 -9.17
CA GLU A 282 -15.76 -12.57 -9.41
C GLU A 282 -15.62 -11.37 -10.36
#